data_86119ff6ea556c0b1623411faddce11a
#
_entry.id   86119ff6ea556c0b1623411faddce11a
#
_cell.length_a   1.000
_cell.length_b   1.000
_cell.length_c   1.000
_cell.angle_alpha   90.00
_cell.angle_beta   90.00
_cell.angle_gamma   90.00
#
_symmetry.space_group_name_H-M   'P 1'
#
loop_
_entity.id
_entity.type
_entity.pdbx_description
1 polymer ?
#
loop_
_entity_poly.entity_id
_entity_poly.type
_entity_poly.pdbx_seq_one_letter_code
_entity_poly.pdbx_strand_id
1 'polypeptide(L)'
;IKETDHAETVQVIYDEKVVSLREILLYYFRVIDPLSVNQQGNDRGRQYRTGIYYQDEEDLPTIHTVVREQELLIGRKIAVEVEKLRHYILAEDYHQDYLKKNPGGYCHIDVRDAEKPLIDAANYEKPSQAALRENLSEESYRVTQEAATEAPFRNAYDQTFEEGIYVDITTGEPLFFAKDKFASGCGWPSFSRPISKELIHYYRDLSHGMERIEVRSRSGNA
;
A
#
# COMPACT_ATOMS: atom_id res chain seq x y z
N ILE A 1 4.41 2.91 -33.05
CA ILE A 1 3.71 3.19 -31.77
C ILE A 1 2.69 4.30 -31.96
N LYS A 2 3.05 5.47 -32.53
CA LYS A 2 2.11 6.59 -32.73
C LYS A 2 0.92 6.24 -33.63
N GLU A 3 1.05 5.29 -34.52
CA GLU A 3 0.00 4.85 -35.44
C GLU A 3 -0.83 3.67 -34.90
N THR A 4 -0.32 2.96 -33.88
CA THR A 4 -0.89 1.69 -33.40
C THR A 4 -1.56 1.79 -32.03
N ASP A 5 -1.47 2.93 -31.35
CA ASP A 5 -1.97 3.19 -29.99
C ASP A 5 -1.48 2.17 -28.92
N HIS A 6 -0.32 1.53 -29.15
CA HIS A 6 0.28 0.64 -28.15
C HIS A 6 0.88 1.42 -26.99
N ALA A 7 0.79 0.86 -25.78
CA ALA A 7 1.56 1.33 -24.62
C ALA A 7 2.92 0.64 -24.59
N GLU A 8 3.96 1.35 -24.15
CA GLU A 8 5.22 0.72 -23.79
C GLU A 8 5.00 -0.12 -22.53
N THR A 9 5.25 -1.43 -22.66
CA THR A 9 4.80 -2.40 -21.65
C THR A 9 5.89 -3.42 -21.39
N VAL A 10 6.06 -3.81 -20.12
CA VAL A 10 6.94 -4.89 -19.70
C VAL A 10 6.10 -6.15 -19.47
N GLN A 11 6.49 -7.26 -20.06
CA GLN A 11 5.92 -8.57 -19.75
C GLN A 11 6.64 -9.16 -18.54
N VAL A 12 5.87 -9.57 -17.54
CA VAL A 12 6.38 -10.25 -16.34
C VAL A 12 5.89 -11.69 -16.34
N ILE A 13 6.84 -12.64 -16.36
CA ILE A 13 6.55 -14.07 -16.19
C ILE A 13 7.08 -14.46 -14.80
N TYR A 14 6.23 -15.01 -13.95
CA TYR A 14 6.56 -15.28 -12.56
C TYR A 14 6.02 -16.64 -12.10
N ASP A 15 6.60 -17.16 -11.00
CA ASP A 15 6.12 -18.34 -10.29
C ASP A 15 5.37 -17.88 -9.03
N GLU A 16 4.09 -18.16 -8.94
CA GLU A 16 3.23 -17.77 -7.81
C GLU A 16 3.68 -18.35 -6.46
N LYS A 17 4.49 -19.41 -6.46
CA LYS A 17 5.11 -19.97 -5.26
C LYS A 17 6.28 -19.14 -4.74
N VAL A 18 6.83 -18.26 -5.58
CA VAL A 18 7.98 -17.41 -5.26
C VAL A 18 7.52 -15.99 -4.97
N VAL A 19 6.65 -15.43 -5.82
CA VAL A 19 6.12 -14.07 -5.70
C VAL A 19 4.68 -14.03 -6.17
N SER A 20 3.80 -13.42 -5.39
CA SER A 20 2.38 -13.30 -5.76
C SER A 20 2.15 -12.14 -6.73
N LEU A 21 1.05 -12.23 -7.52
CA LEU A 21 0.61 -11.11 -8.36
C LEU A 21 0.46 -9.81 -7.55
N ARG A 22 -0.09 -9.90 -6.33
CA ARG A 22 -0.22 -8.76 -5.43
C ARG A 22 1.13 -8.07 -5.16
N GLU A 23 2.17 -8.83 -4.85
CA GLU A 23 3.51 -8.28 -4.60
C GLU A 23 4.08 -7.61 -5.84
N ILE A 24 3.94 -8.22 -7.02
CA ILE A 24 4.35 -7.63 -8.30
C ILE A 24 3.65 -6.29 -8.52
N LEU A 25 2.34 -6.21 -8.30
CA LEU A 25 1.58 -4.99 -8.44
C LEU A 25 2.00 -3.91 -7.43
N LEU A 26 2.34 -4.29 -6.20
CA LEU A 26 2.87 -3.34 -5.21
C LEU A 26 4.24 -2.78 -5.62
N TYR A 27 5.11 -3.58 -6.25
CA TYR A 27 6.35 -3.08 -6.86
C TYR A 27 6.07 -2.14 -8.04
N TYR A 28 5.13 -2.48 -8.91
CA TYR A 28 4.70 -1.63 -10.01
C TYR A 28 4.27 -0.24 -9.52
N PHE A 29 3.43 -0.16 -8.49
CA PHE A 29 2.96 1.11 -7.93
C PHE A 29 4.05 1.94 -7.23
N ARG A 30 5.19 1.36 -6.88
CA ARG A 30 6.35 2.11 -6.34
C ARG A 30 7.14 2.85 -7.40
N VAL A 31 7.11 2.38 -8.63
CA VAL A 31 7.96 2.90 -9.72
C VAL A 31 7.23 3.77 -10.73
N ILE A 32 5.91 3.83 -10.68
CA ILE A 32 5.10 4.68 -11.56
C ILE A 32 4.53 5.88 -10.82
N ASP A 33 4.12 6.92 -11.58
CA ASP A 33 3.17 7.92 -11.09
C ASP A 33 1.75 7.49 -11.48
N PRO A 34 0.94 6.96 -10.54
CA PRO A 34 -0.39 6.43 -10.83
C PRO A 34 -1.42 7.51 -11.15
N LEU A 35 -1.10 8.78 -10.95
CA LEU A 35 -1.98 9.92 -11.21
C LEU A 35 -1.70 10.57 -12.57
N SER A 36 -0.60 10.24 -13.18
CA SER A 36 -0.17 10.82 -14.45
C SER A 36 -0.96 10.23 -15.62
N VAL A 37 -1.47 11.10 -16.48
CA VAL A 37 -2.22 10.72 -17.68
C VAL A 37 -1.34 10.85 -18.91
N ASN A 38 -1.14 9.75 -19.66
CA ASN A 38 -0.31 9.71 -20.86
C ASN A 38 1.09 10.30 -20.67
N GLN A 39 1.67 10.11 -19.51
CA GLN A 39 3.00 10.61 -19.17
C GLN A 39 3.62 9.78 -18.05
N GLN A 40 4.94 9.56 -18.12
CA GLN A 40 5.76 9.07 -17.01
C GLN A 40 7.07 9.83 -16.99
N GLY A 41 7.34 10.53 -15.88
CA GLY A 41 8.50 11.43 -15.78
C GLY A 41 8.48 12.52 -16.88
N ASN A 42 9.53 12.58 -17.70
CA ASN A 42 9.64 13.50 -18.82
C ASN A 42 9.02 12.97 -20.12
N ASP A 43 8.66 11.70 -20.17
CA ASP A 43 8.13 11.04 -21.37
C ASP A 43 6.63 11.33 -21.50
N ARG A 44 6.22 11.93 -22.63
CA ARG A 44 4.84 12.36 -22.89
C ARG A 44 4.29 11.72 -24.15
N GLY A 45 3.05 11.26 -24.07
CA GLY A 45 2.29 10.65 -25.16
C GLY A 45 1.54 9.41 -24.68
N ARG A 46 0.53 8.99 -25.46
CA ARG A 46 -0.30 7.83 -25.12
C ARG A 46 0.49 6.53 -24.94
N GLN A 47 1.63 6.41 -25.56
CA GLN A 47 2.53 5.26 -25.37
C GLN A 47 3.11 5.15 -23.94
N TYR A 48 3.10 6.24 -23.19
CA TYR A 48 3.58 6.30 -21.80
C TYR A 48 2.46 6.32 -20.75
N ARG A 49 1.24 5.94 -21.16
CA ARG A 49 0.15 5.75 -20.21
C ARG A 49 0.43 4.55 -19.31
N THR A 50 -0.02 4.63 -18.08
CA THR A 50 0.11 3.53 -17.13
C THR A 50 -1.04 2.55 -17.28
N GLY A 51 -0.76 1.27 -17.22
CA GLY A 51 -1.78 0.23 -17.32
C GLY A 51 -1.33 -1.13 -16.79
N ILE A 52 -2.29 -1.94 -16.44
CA ILE A 52 -2.16 -3.33 -16.08
C ILE A 52 -2.93 -4.15 -17.13
N TYR A 53 -2.18 -4.88 -17.96
CA TYR A 53 -2.76 -5.67 -19.05
C TYR A 53 -2.70 -7.15 -18.68
N TYR A 54 -3.84 -7.70 -18.26
CA TYR A 54 -3.94 -9.08 -17.79
C TYR A 54 -4.28 -10.05 -18.92
N GLN A 55 -3.85 -11.30 -18.80
CA GLN A 55 -4.22 -12.40 -19.70
C GLN A 55 -5.36 -13.23 -19.13
N ASP A 56 -5.27 -13.60 -17.88
CA ASP A 56 -6.24 -14.44 -17.19
C ASP A 56 -7.24 -13.63 -16.38
N GLU A 57 -8.51 -13.92 -16.54
CA GLU A 57 -9.59 -13.20 -15.81
C GLU A 57 -9.60 -13.49 -14.31
N GLU A 58 -8.96 -14.59 -13.91
CA GLU A 58 -8.76 -14.95 -12.50
C GLU A 58 -7.88 -13.93 -11.74
N ASP A 59 -7.05 -13.17 -12.46
CA ASP A 59 -6.22 -12.10 -11.89
C ASP A 59 -7.00 -10.84 -11.52
N LEU A 60 -8.14 -10.58 -12.17
CA LEU A 60 -8.92 -9.37 -12.01
C LEU A 60 -9.29 -9.03 -10.56
N PRO A 61 -9.76 -9.96 -9.71
CA PRO A 61 -10.07 -9.65 -8.33
C PRO A 61 -8.85 -9.11 -7.55
N THR A 62 -7.66 -9.67 -7.79
CA THR A 62 -6.41 -9.21 -7.17
C THR A 62 -6.02 -7.84 -7.69
N ILE A 63 -6.09 -7.62 -9.02
CA ILE A 63 -5.77 -6.33 -9.65
C ILE A 63 -6.69 -5.23 -9.12
N HIS A 64 -8.01 -5.44 -9.15
CA HIS A 64 -8.97 -4.44 -8.65
C HIS A 64 -8.80 -4.16 -7.16
N THR A 65 -8.46 -5.18 -6.37
CA THR A 65 -8.18 -5.01 -4.95
C THR A 65 -6.98 -4.10 -4.73
N VAL A 66 -5.86 -4.34 -5.43
CA VAL A 66 -4.65 -3.51 -5.28
C VAL A 66 -4.88 -2.09 -5.81
N VAL A 67 -5.54 -1.94 -6.96
CA VAL A 67 -5.91 -0.62 -7.50
C VAL A 67 -6.74 0.17 -6.48
N ARG A 68 -7.75 -0.47 -5.89
CA ARG A 68 -8.60 0.20 -4.88
C ARG A 68 -7.83 0.58 -3.63
N GLU A 69 -6.93 -0.27 -3.16
CA GLU A 69 -6.04 0.03 -2.04
C GLU A 69 -5.16 1.26 -2.32
N GLN A 70 -4.59 1.35 -3.53
CA GLN A 70 -3.79 2.52 -3.92
C GLN A 70 -4.64 3.80 -3.98
N GLU A 71 -5.87 3.73 -4.51
CA GLU A 71 -6.81 4.85 -4.49
C GLU A 71 -7.12 5.33 -3.06
N LEU A 72 -7.32 4.41 -2.14
CA LEU A 72 -7.55 4.74 -0.72
C LEU A 72 -6.32 5.42 -0.09
N LEU A 73 -5.12 4.87 -0.32
CA LEU A 73 -3.87 5.43 0.22
C LEU A 73 -3.59 6.84 -0.35
N ILE A 74 -3.86 7.06 -1.64
CA ILE A 74 -3.65 8.34 -2.32
C ILE A 74 -4.79 9.33 -2.02
N GLY A 75 -5.97 8.84 -1.61
CA GLY A 75 -7.16 9.64 -1.33
C GLY A 75 -7.92 10.11 -2.57
N ARG A 76 -7.61 9.58 -3.77
CA ARG A 76 -8.30 9.90 -5.03
C ARG A 76 -8.14 8.81 -6.08
N LYS A 77 -8.97 8.88 -7.14
CA LYS A 77 -8.88 7.97 -8.28
C LYS A 77 -7.53 8.05 -8.97
N ILE A 78 -7.03 6.90 -9.41
CA ILE A 78 -5.79 6.79 -10.19
C ILE A 78 -6.07 6.69 -11.68
N ALA A 79 -5.06 7.00 -12.50
CA ALA A 79 -5.16 7.02 -13.96
C ALA A 79 -4.71 5.69 -14.62
N VAL A 80 -4.40 4.68 -13.81
CA VAL A 80 -3.96 3.37 -14.30
C VAL A 80 -5.12 2.64 -14.95
N GLU A 81 -4.99 2.31 -16.22
CA GLU A 81 -5.99 1.50 -16.92
C GLU A 81 -5.82 0.00 -16.61
N VAL A 82 -6.93 -0.73 -16.51
CA VAL A 82 -6.95 -2.18 -16.31
C VAL A 82 -7.71 -2.79 -17.48
N GLU A 83 -7.00 -3.47 -18.37
CA GLU A 83 -7.57 -4.04 -19.57
C GLU A 83 -7.07 -5.45 -19.85
N LYS A 84 -7.88 -6.24 -20.56
CA LYS A 84 -7.44 -7.52 -21.08
C LYS A 84 -6.41 -7.33 -22.19
N LEU A 85 -5.27 -8.02 -22.09
CA LEU A 85 -4.23 -7.98 -23.10
C LEU A 85 -4.79 -8.50 -24.45
N ARG A 86 -4.77 -7.63 -25.44
CA ARG A 86 -5.26 -7.99 -26.81
C ARG A 86 -4.12 -8.33 -27.74
N HIS A 87 -3.07 -7.53 -27.69
CA HIS A 87 -1.90 -7.65 -28.56
C HIS A 87 -0.64 -7.30 -27.75
N TYR A 88 0.36 -8.14 -27.87
CA TYR A 88 1.69 -7.88 -27.34
C TYR A 88 2.70 -8.06 -28.49
N ILE A 89 3.46 -7.03 -28.76
CA ILE A 89 4.49 -7.04 -29.81
C ILE A 89 5.83 -6.79 -29.10
N LEU A 90 6.74 -7.75 -29.26
CA LEU A 90 8.08 -7.61 -28.70
C LEU A 90 8.79 -6.43 -29.38
N ALA A 91 9.32 -5.52 -28.56
CA ALA A 91 10.15 -4.42 -29.04
C ALA A 91 11.47 -4.95 -29.57
N GLU A 92 12.14 -4.13 -30.38
CA GLU A 92 13.40 -4.46 -31.03
C GLU A 92 14.51 -4.81 -30.02
N ASP A 93 15.46 -5.63 -30.43
CA ASP A 93 16.52 -6.18 -29.57
C ASP A 93 17.32 -5.09 -28.80
N TYR A 94 17.45 -3.89 -29.34
CA TYR A 94 18.17 -2.83 -28.66
C TYR A 94 17.40 -2.24 -27.48
N HIS A 95 16.08 -2.43 -27.42
CA HIS A 95 15.25 -2.08 -26.25
C HIS A 95 15.28 -3.15 -25.16
N GLN A 96 15.58 -4.40 -25.51
CA GLN A 96 15.66 -5.48 -24.55
C GLN A 96 16.89 -5.31 -23.66
N ASP A 97 16.73 -5.47 -22.34
CA ASP A 97 17.82 -5.28 -21.36
C ASP A 97 18.54 -3.91 -21.47
N TYR A 98 17.78 -2.85 -21.83
CA TYR A 98 18.36 -1.55 -22.20
C TYR A 98 19.35 -1.02 -21.16
N LEU A 99 19.00 -1.02 -19.85
CA LEU A 99 19.88 -0.53 -18.80
C LEU A 99 21.11 -1.43 -18.58
N LYS A 100 21.02 -2.73 -18.85
CA LYS A 100 22.20 -3.61 -18.80
C LYS A 100 23.17 -3.29 -19.94
N LYS A 101 22.64 -3.02 -21.14
CA LYS A 101 23.43 -2.64 -22.32
C LYS A 101 23.96 -1.22 -22.24
N ASN A 102 23.23 -0.32 -21.56
CA ASN A 102 23.51 1.10 -21.43
C ASN A 102 23.42 1.52 -19.94
N PRO A 103 24.42 1.24 -19.08
CA PRO A 103 24.35 1.53 -17.64
C PRO A 103 24.16 3.00 -17.30
N GLY A 104 24.48 3.94 -18.21
CA GLY A 104 24.24 5.38 -18.08
C GLY A 104 23.06 5.88 -18.94
N GLY A 105 22.27 4.96 -19.51
CA GLY A 105 21.14 5.30 -20.35
C GLY A 105 20.00 5.96 -19.57
N TYR A 106 19.22 6.77 -20.26
CA TYR A 106 18.04 7.38 -19.67
C TYR A 106 16.94 6.31 -19.43
N CYS A 107 16.39 6.31 -18.22
CA CYS A 107 15.15 5.66 -17.87
C CYS A 107 14.38 6.59 -16.94
N HIS A 108 13.07 6.75 -17.17
CA HIS A 108 12.23 7.57 -16.29
C HIS A 108 11.97 6.88 -14.94
N ILE A 109 12.18 5.57 -14.85
CA ILE A 109 12.05 4.79 -13.62
C ILE A 109 13.43 4.69 -12.96
N ASP A 110 13.52 5.06 -11.68
CA ASP A 110 14.63 4.65 -10.83
C ASP A 110 14.30 3.27 -10.27
N VAL A 111 15.01 2.24 -10.73
CA VAL A 111 14.78 0.86 -10.27
C VAL A 111 14.95 0.68 -8.76
N ARG A 112 15.71 1.59 -8.10
CA ARG A 112 15.85 1.62 -6.63
C ARG A 112 14.56 1.99 -5.92
N ASP A 113 13.61 2.63 -6.60
CA ASP A 113 12.31 2.96 -6.03
C ASP A 113 11.51 1.70 -5.67
N ALA A 114 11.82 0.56 -6.30
CA ALA A 114 11.24 -0.72 -5.93
C ALA A 114 11.63 -1.17 -4.50
N GLU A 115 12.75 -0.69 -3.98
CA GLU A 115 13.24 -1.01 -2.62
C GLU A 115 12.62 -0.10 -1.54
N LYS A 116 11.96 1.00 -1.93
CA LYS A 116 11.28 1.90 -1.00
C LYS A 116 10.15 1.18 -0.27
N PRO A 117 9.90 1.50 1.01
CA PRO A 117 8.75 0.98 1.72
C PRO A 117 7.45 1.43 1.04
N LEU A 118 6.40 0.62 1.14
CA LEU A 118 5.07 0.97 0.61
C LEU A 118 4.53 2.27 1.25
N ILE A 119 4.86 2.48 2.52
CA ILE A 119 4.51 3.65 3.30
C ILE A 119 5.78 4.18 3.95
N ASP A 120 6.18 5.40 3.57
CA ASP A 120 7.41 6.01 4.08
C ASP A 120 7.16 6.56 5.49
N ALA A 121 7.90 6.03 6.48
CA ALA A 121 7.83 6.44 7.87
C ALA A 121 8.17 7.93 8.09
N ALA A 122 9.00 8.52 7.22
CA ALA A 122 9.38 9.93 7.33
C ALA A 122 8.20 10.89 7.19
N ASN A 123 7.08 10.43 6.62
CA ASN A 123 5.86 11.24 6.50
C ASN A 123 4.98 11.22 7.76
N TYR A 124 5.34 10.43 8.79
CA TYR A 124 4.49 10.14 9.95
C TYR A 124 5.26 10.28 11.27
N GLU A 125 5.94 11.41 11.43
CA GLU A 125 6.68 11.70 12.67
C GLU A 125 5.72 11.84 13.87
N LYS A 126 6.12 11.22 15.00
CA LYS A 126 5.35 11.32 16.24
C LYS A 126 5.40 12.75 16.79
N PRO A 127 4.25 13.40 17.03
CA PRO A 127 4.21 14.72 17.64
C PRO A 127 4.81 14.73 19.07
N SER A 128 5.15 15.92 19.54
CA SER A 128 5.60 16.06 20.92
C SER A 128 4.52 15.67 21.94
N GLN A 129 4.92 15.27 23.15
CA GLN A 129 3.98 14.91 24.21
C GLN A 129 3.00 16.05 24.55
N ALA A 130 3.43 17.31 24.45
CA ALA A 130 2.57 18.47 24.66
C ALA A 130 1.49 18.56 23.57
N ALA A 131 1.87 18.39 22.30
CA ALA A 131 0.93 18.38 21.18
C ALA A 131 -0.05 17.19 21.24
N LEU A 132 0.41 16.00 21.66
CA LEU A 132 -0.47 14.85 21.86
C LEU A 132 -1.50 15.10 22.97
N ARG A 133 -1.10 15.74 24.08
CA ARG A 133 -2.05 16.10 25.16
C ARG A 133 -3.08 17.13 24.72
N GLU A 134 -2.72 18.02 23.82
CA GLU A 134 -3.63 19.05 23.31
C GLU A 134 -4.62 18.50 22.30
N ASN A 135 -4.18 17.59 21.43
CA ASN A 135 -4.94 17.13 20.27
C ASN A 135 -5.75 15.85 20.52
N LEU A 136 -5.38 15.03 21.49
CA LEU A 136 -6.08 13.77 21.81
C LEU A 136 -7.09 13.98 22.94
N SER A 137 -8.17 13.18 22.93
CA SER A 137 -9.02 13.05 24.11
C SER A 137 -8.22 12.46 25.28
N GLU A 138 -8.68 12.67 26.50
CA GLU A 138 -8.03 12.08 27.68
C GLU A 138 -7.95 10.54 27.59
N GLU A 139 -9.01 9.90 27.12
CA GLU A 139 -9.05 8.45 26.92
C GLU A 139 -8.03 8.01 25.85
N SER A 140 -8.05 8.65 24.67
CA SER A 140 -7.10 8.34 23.59
C SER A 140 -5.64 8.56 24.00
N TYR A 141 -5.38 9.63 24.78
CA TYR A 141 -4.04 9.88 25.31
C TYR A 141 -3.60 8.76 26.27
N ARG A 142 -4.46 8.37 27.21
CA ARG A 142 -4.16 7.30 28.16
C ARG A 142 -3.93 5.96 27.47
N VAL A 143 -4.76 5.63 26.49
CA VAL A 143 -4.61 4.39 25.72
C VAL A 143 -3.29 4.37 24.96
N THR A 144 -2.98 5.44 24.23
CA THR A 144 -1.82 5.48 23.32
C THR A 144 -0.50 5.81 24.01
N GLN A 145 -0.50 6.51 25.14
CA GLN A 145 0.72 6.98 25.81
C GLN A 145 0.95 6.40 27.20
N GLU A 146 -0.09 5.91 27.88
CA GLU A 146 -0.03 5.41 29.26
C GLU A 146 -0.44 3.93 29.39
N ALA A 147 -0.50 3.21 28.27
CA ALA A 147 -0.86 1.79 28.20
C ALA A 147 -2.22 1.45 28.85
N ALA A 148 -3.17 2.36 28.82
CA ALA A 148 -4.55 2.08 29.21
C ALA A 148 -5.28 1.28 28.12
N THR A 149 -6.45 0.75 28.43
CA THR A 149 -7.29 0.01 27.48
C THR A 149 -8.69 0.59 27.48
N GLU A 150 -9.27 0.79 26.31
CA GLU A 150 -10.68 1.16 26.14
C GLU A 150 -11.60 0.06 26.67
N ALA A 151 -12.78 0.45 27.15
CA ALA A 151 -13.79 -0.52 27.55
C ALA A 151 -14.30 -1.33 26.33
N PRO A 152 -14.43 -2.67 26.45
CA PRO A 152 -14.94 -3.48 25.35
C PRO A 152 -16.37 -3.05 24.98
N PHE A 153 -16.70 -3.11 23.68
CA PHE A 153 -18.00 -2.73 23.11
C PHE A 153 -18.41 -1.25 23.31
N ARG A 154 -17.48 -0.38 23.71
CA ARG A 154 -17.73 1.06 23.93
C ARG A 154 -16.82 1.96 23.10
N ASN A 155 -16.05 1.41 22.21
CA ASN A 155 -15.20 2.18 21.29
C ASN A 155 -15.94 2.49 19.97
N ALA A 156 -15.48 3.53 19.28
CA ALA A 156 -16.11 4.03 18.06
C ALA A 156 -16.04 3.05 16.88
N TYR A 157 -15.09 2.12 16.89
CA TYR A 157 -14.76 1.35 15.69
C TYR A 157 -15.08 -0.15 15.78
N ASP A 158 -15.55 -0.68 16.89
CA ASP A 158 -15.91 -2.10 17.03
C ASP A 158 -16.92 -2.52 15.96
N GLN A 159 -18.00 -1.75 15.78
CA GLN A 159 -19.08 -2.03 14.85
C GLN A 159 -18.97 -1.30 13.49
N THR A 160 -17.89 -0.59 13.22
CA THR A 160 -17.70 0.17 11.97
C THR A 160 -17.04 -0.71 10.91
N PHE A 161 -17.75 -0.99 9.81
CA PHE A 161 -17.29 -1.81 8.68
C PHE A 161 -17.33 -1.05 7.34
N GLU A 162 -17.44 0.26 7.37
CA GLU A 162 -17.39 1.10 6.18
C GLU A 162 -16.01 1.03 5.52
N GLU A 163 -15.99 1.16 4.19
CA GLU A 163 -14.73 1.16 3.44
C GLU A 163 -13.83 2.33 3.87
N GLY A 164 -12.57 2.05 4.12
CA GLY A 164 -11.61 3.06 4.52
C GLY A 164 -10.29 2.48 5.01
N ILE A 165 -9.50 3.36 5.62
CA ILE A 165 -8.21 3.03 6.23
C ILE A 165 -8.26 3.38 7.71
N TYR A 166 -7.83 2.47 8.54
CA TYR A 166 -7.55 2.72 9.95
C TYR A 166 -6.13 3.22 10.09
N VAL A 167 -5.98 4.36 10.74
CA VAL A 167 -4.70 5.05 10.92
C VAL A 167 -4.32 5.12 12.39
N ASP A 168 -3.04 5.27 12.65
CA ASP A 168 -2.55 5.64 13.98
C ASP A 168 -3.09 7.03 14.36
N ILE A 169 -3.79 7.13 15.47
CA ILE A 169 -4.40 8.38 15.90
C ILE A 169 -3.37 9.45 16.28
N THR A 170 -2.13 9.04 16.58
CA THR A 170 -1.06 9.97 17.00
C THR A 170 -0.31 10.56 15.81
N THR A 171 -0.12 9.77 14.74
CA THR A 171 0.73 10.15 13.59
C THR A 171 -0.03 10.26 12.28
N GLY A 172 -1.22 9.63 12.17
CA GLY A 172 -1.95 9.49 10.93
C GLY A 172 -1.41 8.38 10.01
N GLU A 173 -0.42 7.58 10.46
CA GLU A 173 0.15 6.50 9.66
C GLU A 173 -0.91 5.45 9.33
N PRO A 174 -1.10 5.07 8.04
CA PRO A 174 -2.03 4.03 7.64
C PRO A 174 -1.60 2.65 8.17
N LEU A 175 -2.48 1.96 8.89
CA LEU A 175 -2.16 0.68 9.54
C LEU A 175 -2.94 -0.49 8.94
N PHE A 176 -4.26 -0.33 8.75
CA PHE A 176 -5.13 -1.40 8.30
C PHE A 176 -6.16 -0.92 7.28
N PHE A 177 -6.49 -1.77 6.30
CA PHE A 177 -7.67 -1.55 5.46
C PHE A 177 -8.93 -2.09 6.15
N ALA A 178 -10.04 -1.38 6.03
CA ALA A 178 -11.33 -1.79 6.59
C ALA A 178 -11.81 -3.16 6.07
N LYS A 179 -11.46 -3.53 4.84
CA LYS A 179 -11.78 -4.84 4.25
C LYS A 179 -11.09 -6.02 4.94
N ASP A 180 -9.99 -5.77 5.65
CA ASP A 180 -9.26 -6.79 6.41
C ASP A 180 -9.75 -6.89 7.88
N LYS A 181 -10.77 -6.08 8.25
CA LYS A 181 -11.46 -6.13 9.55
C LYS A 181 -12.46 -7.28 9.59
N PHE A 182 -12.62 -7.90 10.76
CA PHE A 182 -13.60 -8.94 11.00
C PHE A 182 -14.26 -8.81 12.37
N ALA A 183 -15.46 -9.33 12.53
CA ALA A 183 -16.19 -9.36 13.79
C ALA A 183 -15.64 -10.50 14.67
N SER A 184 -14.79 -10.19 15.63
CA SER A 184 -14.20 -11.16 16.56
C SER A 184 -15.06 -11.44 17.80
N GLY A 185 -15.99 -10.52 18.11
CA GLY A 185 -16.79 -10.58 19.33
C GLY A 185 -16.03 -10.20 20.62
N CYS A 186 -14.80 -9.73 20.52
CA CYS A 186 -14.00 -9.34 21.70
C CYS A 186 -14.32 -7.93 22.24
N GLY A 187 -15.07 -7.13 21.46
CA GLY A 187 -15.45 -5.77 21.83
C GLY A 187 -14.44 -4.71 21.38
N TRP A 188 -13.46 -5.06 20.56
CA TRP A 188 -12.50 -4.15 19.93
C TRP A 188 -12.34 -4.45 18.44
N PRO A 189 -11.94 -3.46 17.61
CA PRO A 189 -11.64 -3.68 16.21
C PRO A 189 -10.59 -4.77 16.01
N SER A 190 -10.87 -5.73 15.16
CA SER A 190 -9.99 -6.86 14.90
C SER A 190 -9.69 -6.98 13.41
N PHE A 191 -8.42 -7.20 13.06
CA PHE A 191 -7.95 -7.23 11.69
C PHE A 191 -7.16 -8.53 11.42
N SER A 192 -7.31 -9.07 10.22
CA SER A 192 -6.62 -10.29 9.80
C SER A 192 -5.15 -10.03 9.44
N ARG A 193 -4.83 -8.79 9.02
CA ARG A 193 -3.47 -8.38 8.66
C ARG A 193 -3.34 -6.85 8.61
N PRO A 194 -2.14 -6.29 8.82
CA PRO A 194 -1.84 -4.89 8.53
C PRO A 194 -1.68 -4.67 7.01
N ILE A 195 -1.65 -3.39 6.58
CA ILE A 195 -1.32 -2.97 5.21
C ILE A 195 0.07 -3.49 4.81
N SER A 196 1.06 -3.32 5.70
CA SER A 196 2.39 -3.90 5.61
C SER A 196 2.86 -4.34 6.99
N LYS A 197 3.61 -5.45 7.08
CA LYS A 197 4.12 -5.97 8.36
C LYS A 197 5.06 -5.00 9.06
N GLU A 198 5.76 -4.16 8.32
CA GLU A 198 6.70 -3.16 8.85
C GLU A 198 6.02 -1.96 9.54
N LEU A 199 4.69 -1.81 9.40
CA LEU A 199 3.93 -0.73 10.05
C LEU A 199 3.65 -0.98 11.53
N ILE A 200 3.85 -2.19 12.00
CA ILE A 200 3.54 -2.60 13.36
C ILE A 200 4.69 -3.34 14.02
N HIS A 201 4.83 -3.13 15.32
CA HIS A 201 5.70 -3.87 16.19
C HIS A 201 4.92 -4.85 17.05
N TYR A 202 5.50 -6.02 17.31
CA TYR A 202 4.92 -7.06 18.14
C TYR A 202 5.68 -7.15 19.46
N TYR A 203 4.98 -7.04 20.58
CA TYR A 203 5.53 -7.15 21.91
C TYR A 203 4.85 -8.31 22.65
N ARG A 204 5.65 -9.11 23.35
CA ARG A 204 5.12 -10.17 24.19
C ARG A 204 4.62 -9.58 25.49
N ASP A 205 3.31 -9.72 25.75
CA ASP A 205 2.67 -9.29 27.00
C ASP A 205 2.39 -10.52 27.86
N LEU A 206 3.01 -10.57 29.04
CA LEU A 206 2.83 -11.61 30.05
C LEU A 206 2.02 -11.14 31.26
N SER A 207 1.38 -9.99 31.19
CA SER A 207 0.57 -9.44 32.28
C SER A 207 -0.66 -10.29 32.59
N HIS A 208 -1.16 -10.18 33.81
CA HIS A 208 -2.35 -10.88 34.28
C HIS A 208 -2.34 -12.42 34.16
N GLY A 209 -1.15 -13.04 34.12
CA GLY A 209 -1.00 -14.48 33.98
C GLY A 209 -1.39 -15.05 32.61
N MET A 210 -1.55 -14.22 31.61
CA MET A 210 -1.82 -14.59 30.21
C MET A 210 -0.59 -14.33 29.33
N GLU A 211 -0.45 -15.11 28.28
CA GLU A 211 0.53 -14.84 27.23
C GLU A 211 -0.20 -14.26 26.03
N ARG A 212 0.09 -13.01 25.70
CA ARG A 212 -0.53 -12.27 24.58
C ARG A 212 0.54 -11.59 23.77
N ILE A 213 0.19 -11.20 22.54
CA ILE A 213 1.03 -10.35 21.71
C ILE A 213 0.35 -8.99 21.64
N GLU A 214 0.99 -7.97 22.16
CA GLU A 214 0.62 -6.58 21.99
C GLU A 214 1.12 -6.11 20.62
N VAL A 215 0.28 -5.37 19.92
CA VAL A 215 0.60 -4.77 18.62
C VAL A 215 0.61 -3.26 18.79
N ARG A 216 1.71 -2.63 18.38
CA ARG A 216 1.85 -1.16 18.38
C ARG A 216 2.23 -0.67 17.01
N SER A 217 1.79 0.54 16.67
CA SER A 217 2.20 1.22 15.45
C SER A 217 3.70 1.52 15.44
N ARG A 218 4.32 1.45 14.28
CA ARG A 218 5.75 1.74 14.08
C ARG A 218 6.08 3.19 14.43
N SER A 219 5.31 4.14 13.91
CA SER A 219 5.61 5.57 14.03
C SER A 219 5.13 6.17 15.35
N GLY A 220 3.95 5.82 15.81
CA GLY A 220 3.38 6.34 17.06
C GLY A 220 3.83 5.60 18.31
N ASN A 221 4.22 4.34 18.17
CA ASN A 221 4.43 3.40 19.30
C ASN A 221 3.21 3.40 20.24
N ALA A 222 2.03 3.36 19.65
CA ALA A 222 0.73 3.49 20.28
C ALA A 222 -0.16 2.30 19.94
#